data_15f0330596176e1bb4b490247368e534
#
_entry.id   15f0330596176e1bb4b490247368e534
#
_cell.length_a   1.000
_cell.length_b   1.000
_cell.length_c   1.000
_cell.angle_alpha   90.00
_cell.angle_beta   90.00
_cell.angle_gamma   90.00
#
_symmetry.space_group_name_H-M   'P 1'
#
loop_
_entity.id
_entity.type
_entity.pdbx_description
1 polymer ?
#
loop_
_entity_poly.entity_id
_entity_poly.type
_entity_poly.pdbx_seq_one_letter_code
_entity_poly.pdbx_strand_id
1 'polypeptide(L)'
;MLQQLQDLYRRYDEEATQVRRKSSPADGLFGFGNDPKNHPCHEQFYENVGAWVQAFLAQEPDAAQSLAAARFLISAPLDCSSKESYWMMYAAQGWCRNLVSRLDAAGCAELRDLFDARYPRRDRMPVQEALYKSLKKGAGKR
;
A
#
# COMPACT_ATOMS: atom_id res chain seq x y z
N MET A 1 -8.34 -3.95 -14.62
CA MET A 1 -8.37 -3.96 -13.15
C MET A 1 -7.30 -3.12 -12.47
N LEU A 2 -6.08 -3.15 -12.95
CA LEU A 2 -5.02 -2.36 -12.32
C LEU A 2 -5.34 -0.86 -12.35
N GLN A 3 -5.96 -0.38 -13.42
CA GLN A 3 -6.36 1.01 -13.52
C GLN A 3 -7.28 1.44 -12.37
N GLN A 4 -8.17 0.57 -11.96
CA GLN A 4 -9.07 0.86 -10.84
C GLN A 4 -8.29 1.04 -9.54
N LEU A 5 -7.27 0.23 -9.32
CA LEU A 5 -6.41 0.35 -8.14
C LEU A 5 -5.63 1.66 -8.18
N GLN A 6 -5.07 2.00 -9.34
CA GLN A 6 -4.35 3.27 -9.51
C GLN A 6 -5.25 4.47 -9.26
N ASP A 7 -6.49 4.42 -9.77
CA ASP A 7 -7.46 5.49 -9.53
C ASP A 7 -7.82 5.62 -8.07
N LEU A 8 -7.95 4.50 -7.37
CA LEU A 8 -8.26 4.47 -5.95
C LEU A 8 -7.17 5.20 -5.16
N TYR A 9 -5.90 4.91 -5.46
CA TYR A 9 -4.77 5.56 -4.80
C TYR A 9 -4.71 7.05 -5.12
N ARG A 10 -4.91 7.42 -6.36
CA ARG A 10 -4.89 8.82 -6.76
C ARG A 10 -5.98 9.62 -6.06
N ARG A 11 -7.20 9.08 -6.04
CA ARG A 11 -8.31 9.75 -5.36
C ARG A 11 -8.06 9.91 -3.87
N TYR A 12 -7.52 8.88 -3.25
CA TYR A 12 -7.22 8.95 -1.83
C TYR A 12 -6.15 10.00 -1.56
N ASP A 13 -5.09 10.05 -2.36
CA ASP A 13 -4.03 11.03 -2.18
C ASP A 13 -4.58 12.45 -2.31
N GLU A 14 -5.45 12.68 -3.28
CA GLU A 14 -6.11 13.96 -3.46
C GLU A 14 -7.02 14.30 -2.28
N GLU A 15 -7.80 13.34 -1.83
CA GLU A 15 -8.71 13.54 -0.70
C GLU A 15 -7.95 13.86 0.59
N ALA A 16 -6.91 13.11 0.89
CA ALA A 16 -6.10 13.33 2.08
C ALA A 16 -5.46 14.72 2.05
N THR A 17 -5.02 15.16 0.87
CA THR A 17 -4.47 16.50 0.69
C THR A 17 -5.53 17.57 0.99
N GLN A 18 -6.75 17.39 0.49
CA GLN A 18 -7.84 18.34 0.72
C GLN A 18 -8.25 18.39 2.19
N VAL A 19 -8.32 17.24 2.84
CA VAL A 19 -8.63 17.17 4.26
C VAL A 19 -7.61 17.96 5.06
N ARG A 20 -6.33 17.79 4.74
CA ARG A 20 -5.26 18.52 5.43
C ARG A 20 -5.37 20.02 5.20
N ARG A 21 -5.64 20.46 3.98
CA ARG A 21 -5.74 21.87 3.63
C ARG A 21 -6.90 22.56 4.34
N LYS A 22 -7.98 21.82 4.60
CA LYS A 22 -9.17 22.37 5.24
C LYS A 22 -9.08 22.36 6.76
N SER A 23 -8.06 21.73 7.32
CA SER A 23 -7.89 21.62 8.76
C SER A 23 -7.14 22.83 9.31
N SER A 24 -7.54 23.29 10.50
CA SER A 24 -6.78 24.33 11.20
C SER A 24 -5.67 23.69 12.01
N PRO A 25 -4.59 24.43 12.31
CA PRO A 25 -3.52 23.91 13.15
C PRO A 25 -3.99 23.47 14.55
N ALA A 26 -5.12 24.01 15.02
CA ALA A 26 -5.64 23.69 16.35
C ALA A 26 -6.43 22.37 16.38
N ASP A 27 -6.82 21.83 15.23
CA ASP A 27 -7.76 20.71 15.18
C ASP A 27 -7.26 19.47 15.91
N GLY A 28 -6.01 19.11 15.78
CA GLY A 28 -5.47 17.96 16.49
C GLY A 28 -4.94 18.26 17.88
N LEU A 29 -4.65 19.53 18.17
CA LEU A 29 -4.00 19.95 19.41
C LEU A 29 -4.91 19.83 20.62
N PHE A 30 -6.19 20.14 20.44
CA PHE A 30 -7.14 20.18 21.54
C PHE A 30 -8.06 18.96 21.61
N GLY A 31 -7.79 17.95 20.81
CA GLY A 31 -8.56 16.71 20.84
C GLY A 31 -10.02 16.85 20.40
N PHE A 32 -10.32 17.81 19.57
CA PHE A 32 -11.68 18.06 19.13
C PHE A 32 -12.17 17.18 18.00
N GLY A 33 -11.41 16.15 17.65
CA GLY A 33 -11.90 15.17 16.69
C GLY A 33 -11.77 15.56 15.21
N ASN A 34 -11.23 16.74 14.93
CA ASN A 34 -11.05 17.22 13.57
C ASN A 34 -9.62 17.01 13.05
N ASP A 35 -8.84 16.17 13.74
CA ASP A 35 -7.50 15.83 13.32
C ASP A 35 -7.57 15.17 11.95
N PRO A 36 -6.84 15.67 10.93
CA PRO A 36 -6.83 15.08 9.61
C PRO A 36 -6.47 13.59 9.62
N LYS A 37 -5.68 13.14 10.59
CA LYS A 37 -5.30 11.73 10.71
C LYS A 37 -6.46 10.82 11.10
N ASN A 38 -7.53 11.39 11.68
CA ASN A 38 -8.69 10.63 12.10
C ASN A 38 -9.83 10.69 11.09
N HIS A 39 -9.62 11.35 9.95
CA HIS A 39 -10.66 11.45 8.93
C HIS A 39 -11.00 10.06 8.38
N PRO A 40 -12.29 9.77 8.16
CA PRO A 40 -12.72 8.45 7.69
C PRO A 40 -12.11 8.01 6.35
N CYS A 41 -11.60 8.93 5.55
CA CYS A 41 -11.02 8.59 4.25
C CYS A 41 -9.86 7.61 4.38
N HIS A 42 -9.12 7.65 5.47
CA HIS A 42 -7.95 6.78 5.64
C HIS A 42 -8.38 5.32 5.81
N GLU A 43 -9.29 5.05 6.73
CA GLU A 43 -9.76 3.70 6.95
C GLU A 43 -10.53 3.18 5.74
N GLN A 44 -11.33 4.03 5.13
CA GLN A 44 -12.09 3.67 3.94
C GLN A 44 -11.15 3.28 2.80
N PHE A 45 -10.06 4.03 2.63
CA PHE A 45 -9.06 3.70 1.63
C PHE A 45 -8.45 2.32 1.88
N TYR A 46 -8.07 2.06 3.13
CA TYR A 46 -7.47 0.77 3.49
C TYR A 46 -8.41 -0.38 3.15
N GLU A 47 -9.68 -0.25 3.52
CA GLU A 47 -10.68 -1.26 3.23
C GLU A 47 -10.94 -1.42 1.75
N ASN A 48 -10.94 -0.31 1.01
CA ASN A 48 -11.14 -0.35 -0.44
C ASN A 48 -10.01 -1.08 -1.15
N VAL A 49 -8.77 -0.90 -0.69
CA VAL A 49 -7.64 -1.65 -1.26
C VAL A 49 -7.81 -3.14 -1.00
N GLY A 50 -8.20 -3.50 0.23
CA GLY A 50 -8.45 -4.90 0.57
C GLY A 50 -9.54 -5.51 -0.29
N ALA A 51 -10.65 -4.79 -0.50
CA ALA A 51 -11.73 -5.26 -1.34
C ALA A 51 -11.27 -5.44 -2.79
N TRP A 52 -10.45 -4.51 -3.29
CA TRP A 52 -9.90 -4.63 -4.63
C TRP A 52 -9.03 -5.87 -4.77
N VAL A 53 -8.16 -6.11 -3.78
CA VAL A 53 -7.27 -7.28 -3.80
C VAL A 53 -8.08 -8.58 -3.81
N GLN A 54 -9.12 -8.65 -3.00
CA GLN A 54 -9.97 -9.84 -2.96
C GLN A 54 -10.69 -10.06 -4.28
N ALA A 55 -11.22 -9.00 -4.88
CA ALA A 55 -11.89 -9.10 -6.18
C ALA A 55 -10.90 -9.50 -7.28
N PHE A 56 -9.69 -8.98 -7.21
CA PHE A 56 -8.62 -9.32 -8.15
C PHE A 56 -8.27 -10.80 -8.06
N LEU A 57 -8.09 -11.31 -6.84
CA LEU A 57 -7.76 -12.71 -6.63
C LEU A 57 -8.89 -13.65 -7.08
N ALA A 58 -10.14 -13.20 -6.95
CA ALA A 58 -11.28 -14.00 -7.39
C ALA A 58 -11.29 -14.24 -8.90
N GLN A 59 -10.57 -13.41 -9.65
CA GLN A 59 -10.46 -13.59 -11.10
C GLN A 59 -9.28 -14.50 -11.49
N GLU A 60 -8.63 -15.11 -10.51
CA GLU A 60 -7.51 -16.03 -10.69
C GLU A 60 -6.42 -15.44 -11.60
N PRO A 61 -5.82 -14.31 -11.17
CA PRO A 61 -4.80 -13.64 -11.99
C PRO A 61 -3.58 -14.54 -12.18
N ASP A 62 -2.93 -14.37 -13.31
CA ASP A 62 -1.66 -15.07 -13.56
C ASP A 62 -0.51 -14.38 -12.82
N ALA A 63 0.69 -14.96 -12.94
CA ALA A 63 1.87 -14.43 -12.25
C ALA A 63 2.22 -13.02 -12.73
N ALA A 64 2.07 -12.74 -14.01
CA ALA A 64 2.39 -11.42 -14.57
C ALA A 64 1.43 -10.35 -14.06
N GLN A 65 0.15 -10.66 -14.03
CA GLN A 65 -0.86 -9.74 -13.51
C GLN A 65 -0.65 -9.47 -12.02
N SER A 66 -0.37 -10.52 -11.26
CA SER A 66 -0.13 -10.41 -9.83
C SER A 66 1.13 -9.60 -9.54
N LEU A 67 2.17 -9.78 -10.35
CA LEU A 67 3.41 -9.03 -10.21
C LEU A 67 3.18 -7.53 -10.46
N ALA A 68 2.40 -7.18 -11.47
CA ALA A 68 2.09 -5.78 -11.77
C ALA A 68 1.34 -5.13 -10.61
N ALA A 69 0.35 -5.81 -10.06
CA ALA A 69 -0.42 -5.29 -8.93
C ALA A 69 0.46 -5.13 -7.69
N ALA A 70 1.27 -6.13 -7.39
CA ALA A 70 2.16 -6.09 -6.22
C ALA A 70 3.21 -4.99 -6.36
N ARG A 71 3.79 -4.84 -7.55
CA ARG A 71 4.76 -3.78 -7.81
C ARG A 71 4.15 -2.40 -7.56
N PHE A 72 2.91 -2.20 -8.00
CA PHE A 72 2.21 -0.95 -7.74
C PHE A 72 2.01 -0.71 -6.25
N LEU A 73 1.53 -1.71 -5.52
CA LEU A 73 1.27 -1.57 -4.08
C LEU A 73 2.54 -1.24 -3.30
N ILE A 74 3.67 -1.80 -3.71
CA ILE A 74 4.94 -1.54 -3.05
C ILE A 74 5.45 -0.13 -3.38
N SER A 75 5.27 0.33 -4.60
CA SER A 75 5.83 1.60 -5.06
C SER A 75 4.97 2.82 -4.75
N ALA A 76 3.66 2.64 -4.61
CA ALA A 76 2.72 3.76 -4.52
C ALA A 76 3.02 4.76 -3.40
N PRO A 77 3.42 4.33 -2.18
CA PRO A 77 3.69 5.32 -1.13
C PRO A 77 4.80 6.29 -1.48
N LEU A 78 5.72 5.89 -2.34
CA LEU A 78 6.85 6.73 -2.73
C LEU A 78 6.46 7.78 -3.76
N ASP A 79 5.31 7.59 -4.41
CA ASP A 79 4.84 8.48 -5.46
C ASP A 79 3.69 9.37 -5.01
N CYS A 80 3.25 9.28 -3.76
CA CYS A 80 2.16 10.09 -3.26
C CYS A 80 2.61 11.54 -3.05
N SER A 81 1.69 12.48 -3.23
CA SER A 81 1.99 13.89 -3.09
C SER A 81 1.68 14.44 -1.69
N SER A 82 0.91 13.72 -0.90
CA SER A 82 0.51 14.13 0.43
C SER A 82 1.18 13.30 1.50
N LYS A 83 1.78 13.97 2.49
CA LYS A 83 2.34 13.28 3.65
C LYS A 83 1.24 12.70 4.54
N GLU A 84 0.00 13.12 4.33
CA GLU A 84 -1.13 12.63 5.10
C GLU A 84 -1.64 11.28 4.59
N SER A 85 -1.26 10.88 3.37
CA SER A 85 -1.73 9.63 2.76
C SER A 85 -0.70 8.50 2.82
N TYR A 86 0.60 8.83 2.87
CA TYR A 86 1.61 7.79 2.70
C TYR A 86 1.57 6.70 3.77
N TRP A 87 1.26 7.09 5.01
CA TRP A 87 1.29 6.12 6.12
C TRP A 87 0.22 5.04 5.97
N MET A 88 -0.96 5.41 5.45
CA MET A 88 -2.00 4.42 5.19
C MET A 88 -1.68 3.60 3.95
N MET A 89 -0.99 4.19 2.99
CA MET A 89 -0.50 3.42 1.85
C MET A 89 0.53 2.38 2.28
N TYR A 90 1.38 2.70 3.27
CA TYR A 90 2.26 1.70 3.87
C TYR A 90 1.46 0.59 4.53
N ALA A 91 0.44 0.94 5.31
CA ALA A 91 -0.42 -0.06 5.94
C ALA A 91 -1.08 -0.95 4.89
N ALA A 92 -1.54 -0.36 3.79
CA ALA A 92 -2.20 -1.10 2.71
C ALA A 92 -1.26 -2.08 2.00
N GLN A 93 0.05 -1.91 2.13
CA GLN A 93 1.00 -2.89 1.60
C GLN A 93 0.81 -4.27 2.23
N GLY A 94 0.18 -4.32 3.39
CA GLY A 94 -0.17 -5.60 4.01
C GLY A 94 -1.03 -6.48 3.11
N TRP A 95 -1.91 -5.87 2.32
CA TRP A 95 -2.75 -6.61 1.38
C TRP A 95 -1.94 -7.29 0.27
N CYS A 96 -0.73 -6.79 -0.01
CA CYS A 96 0.15 -7.37 -1.02
C CYS A 96 0.57 -8.80 -0.65
N ARG A 97 0.57 -9.14 0.63
CA ARG A 97 0.90 -10.49 1.07
C ARG A 97 -0.06 -11.53 0.48
N ASN A 98 -1.31 -11.13 0.24
CA ASN A 98 -2.29 -12.02 -0.33
C ASN A 98 -2.00 -12.35 -1.80
N LEU A 99 -1.16 -11.54 -2.44
CA LEU A 99 -0.77 -11.75 -3.83
C LEU A 99 0.48 -12.63 -3.98
N VAL A 100 1.23 -12.81 -2.90
CA VAL A 100 2.53 -13.49 -2.98
C VAL A 100 2.38 -14.93 -3.46
N SER A 101 1.31 -15.61 -3.07
CA SER A 101 1.07 -16.99 -3.49
C SER A 101 0.79 -17.12 -5.00
N ARG A 102 0.45 -16.02 -5.66
CA ARG A 102 0.20 -15.99 -7.10
C ARG A 102 1.43 -15.60 -7.91
N LEU A 103 2.54 -15.30 -7.25
CA LEU A 103 3.79 -14.95 -7.90
C LEU A 103 4.64 -16.19 -8.08
N ASP A 104 5.45 -16.19 -9.14
CA ASP A 104 6.49 -17.20 -9.27
C ASP A 104 7.75 -16.73 -8.51
N ALA A 105 8.76 -17.60 -8.44
CA ALA A 105 9.98 -17.31 -7.71
C ALA A 105 10.69 -16.06 -8.26
N ALA A 106 10.70 -15.92 -9.59
CA ALA A 106 11.33 -14.76 -10.22
C ALA A 106 10.61 -13.47 -9.86
N GLY A 107 9.28 -13.49 -9.82
CA GLY A 107 8.49 -12.33 -9.43
C GLY A 107 8.74 -11.93 -7.97
N CYS A 108 8.77 -12.91 -7.09
CA CYS A 108 9.09 -12.64 -5.68
C CYS A 108 10.49 -12.06 -5.53
N ALA A 109 11.46 -12.56 -6.28
CA ALA A 109 12.83 -12.06 -6.24
C ALA A 109 12.89 -10.60 -6.74
N GLU A 110 12.17 -10.30 -7.81
CA GLU A 110 12.11 -8.93 -8.33
C GLU A 110 11.56 -7.96 -7.28
N LEU A 111 10.46 -8.34 -6.61
CA LEU A 111 9.85 -7.48 -5.61
C LEU A 111 10.70 -7.35 -4.35
N ARG A 112 11.38 -8.42 -3.96
CA ARG A 112 12.33 -8.36 -2.85
C ARG A 112 13.42 -7.34 -3.16
N ASP A 113 13.96 -7.37 -4.37
CA ASP A 113 15.03 -6.46 -4.77
C ASP A 113 14.52 -5.01 -4.85
N LEU A 114 13.29 -4.83 -5.33
CA LEU A 114 12.65 -3.52 -5.34
C LEU A 114 12.52 -2.97 -3.91
N PHE A 115 12.13 -3.82 -2.99
CA PHE A 115 12.01 -3.44 -1.58
C PHE A 115 13.35 -3.02 -1.01
N ASP A 116 14.39 -3.80 -1.26
CA ASP A 116 15.74 -3.48 -0.79
C ASP A 116 16.24 -2.16 -1.36
N ALA A 117 15.89 -1.87 -2.61
CA ALA A 117 16.35 -0.65 -3.28
C ALA A 117 15.63 0.60 -2.77
N ARG A 118 14.36 0.48 -2.36
CA ARG A 118 13.52 1.65 -2.10
C ARG A 118 13.20 1.87 -0.62
N TYR A 119 13.32 0.84 0.22
CA TYR A 119 12.95 0.92 1.63
C TYR A 119 14.11 0.50 2.52
N PRO A 120 14.83 1.46 3.12
CA PRO A 120 15.93 1.12 4.03
C PRO A 120 15.44 0.22 5.17
N ARG A 121 16.22 -0.80 5.45
CA ARG A 121 15.82 -1.83 6.40
C ARG A 121 15.45 -1.27 7.79
N ARG A 122 16.23 -0.31 8.26
CA ARG A 122 16.03 0.27 9.60
C ARG A 122 14.75 1.10 9.71
N ASP A 123 14.17 1.51 8.58
CA ASP A 123 12.99 2.37 8.57
C ASP A 123 11.71 1.61 8.25
N ARG A 124 11.80 0.28 8.12
CA ARG A 124 10.63 -0.52 7.74
C ARG A 124 9.67 -0.70 8.89
N MET A 125 8.38 -0.54 8.58
CA MET A 125 7.32 -0.81 9.53
C MET A 125 7.12 -2.34 9.65
N PRO A 126 6.49 -2.81 10.75
CA PRO A 126 6.23 -4.25 10.90
C PRO A 126 5.49 -4.88 9.73
N VAL A 127 4.52 -4.17 9.15
CA VAL A 127 3.78 -4.68 7.99
C VAL A 127 4.70 -4.85 6.79
N GLN A 128 5.67 -3.96 6.62
CA GLN A 128 6.63 -4.04 5.53
C GLN A 128 7.63 -5.17 5.76
N GLU A 129 8.07 -5.37 6.99
CA GLU A 129 8.96 -6.50 7.32
C GLU A 129 8.26 -7.83 7.06
N ALA A 130 6.99 -7.95 7.43
CA ALA A 130 6.23 -9.16 7.18
C ALA A 130 6.09 -9.45 5.69
N LEU A 131 5.83 -8.41 4.90
CA LEU A 131 5.74 -8.54 3.44
C LEU A 131 7.09 -8.95 2.87
N TYR A 132 8.17 -8.30 3.30
CA TYR A 132 9.52 -8.60 2.83
C TYR A 132 9.87 -10.07 3.09
N LYS A 133 9.57 -10.57 4.28
CA LYS A 133 9.83 -11.97 4.61
C LYS A 133 9.06 -12.92 3.70
N SER A 134 7.82 -12.58 3.37
CA SER A 134 7.02 -13.39 2.45
C SER A 134 7.64 -13.43 1.06
N LEU A 135 8.11 -12.28 0.58
CA LEU A 135 8.75 -12.20 -0.73
C LEU A 135 10.07 -12.98 -0.75
N LYS A 136 10.86 -12.85 0.30
CA LYS A 136 12.13 -13.57 0.42
C LYS A 136 11.91 -15.07 0.42
N LYS A 137 10.89 -15.53 1.13
CA LYS A 137 10.54 -16.95 1.15
C LYS A 137 10.06 -17.42 -0.23
N GLY A 138 9.23 -16.62 -0.90
CA GLY A 138 8.72 -16.97 -2.22
C GLY A 138 9.78 -16.94 -3.31
N ALA A 139 10.83 -16.13 -3.13
CA ALA A 139 11.92 -16.03 -4.11
C ALA A 139 12.76 -17.30 -4.23
N GLY A 140 12.56 -18.21 -3.33
CA GLY A 140 13.29 -19.47 -3.35
C GLY A 140 14.12 -19.63 -2.12
N LYS A 141 14.35 -20.83 -1.83
CA LYS A 141 15.06 -21.25 -0.67
C LYS A 141 16.47 -21.51 -1.00
N ARG A 142 17.11 -20.54 -1.44
CA ARG A 142 18.48 -20.76 -1.80
C ARG A 142 19.41 -19.95 -1.02
#